data_e7497eead7d58ff38dbc01880a484e80
#
_entry.id   e7497eead7d58ff38dbc01880a484e80
#
_cell.length_a   1.000
_cell.length_b   1.000
_cell.length_c   1.000
_cell.angle_alpha   90.00
_cell.angle_beta   90.00
_cell.angle_gamma   90.00
#
_symmetry.space_group_name_H-M   'P 1'
#
loop_
_entity.id
_entity.type
_entity.pdbx_description
1 polymer ?
#
loop_
_entity_poly.entity_id
_entity_poly.type
_entity_poly.pdbx_seq_one_letter_code
_entity_poly.pdbx_strand_id
1 'polypeptide(L)'
;MLATRIGYIQAREIIAPIMEDDFPSEHLPFQMPSRKHTLSQEWRDLTFMHWEIDSEKLIPHLPSGLEVDTFQGKAYVGIVPFMMKNVRPRWFFSTPFVSTFPEYNIRTYVRKDGIPGVYFLTLEAKSLVTCSYAPKAYGLPYNYAKGRITKQGNIINWSSSRNNGDLELIGNTEIYGTPQSAKPGSLEEFLFERYCLYTNKNGKIMRGYTHHKKWTFQPAKVNIHSNSLTENYKLGITDLVAPDLVHYSSGVNVRTYSIEIAERIGTDINRDFLFLDGDCGLCHRLATFMDKRMKKDANIGYRPNTSDDARRVIASMPSKYIESDTVYLVRNGKPYMKSSAAIRCLLYMKWHYRILFPFCWIVPLPLRNIAYNIVARFRHKIFKRPEVCSFRID
;
A
#
# COMPACT_ATOMS: atom_id res chain seq x y z
N MET A 1 4.77 -7.13 52.08
CA MET A 1 4.85 -5.89 51.26
C MET A 1 5.74 -6.05 50.02
N LEU A 2 5.89 -7.21 49.42
CA LEU A 2 6.72 -7.45 48.23
C LEU A 2 5.91 -7.94 46.99
N ALA A 3 4.64 -8.27 47.14
CA ALA A 3 3.82 -8.82 46.05
C ALA A 3 3.14 -7.76 45.15
N THR A 4 3.14 -6.49 45.57
CA THR A 4 2.42 -5.42 44.86
C THR A 4 3.30 -4.63 43.85
N ARG A 5 4.61 -4.88 43.81
CA ARG A 5 5.53 -4.19 42.85
C ARG A 5 5.75 -4.90 41.51
N ILE A 6 5.47 -6.20 41.44
CA ILE A 6 5.69 -6.98 40.21
C ILE A 6 4.56 -6.77 39.20
N GLY A 7 3.34 -6.48 39.65
CA GLY A 7 2.20 -6.23 38.75
C GLY A 7 2.23 -4.91 37.99
N TYR A 8 2.96 -3.90 38.49
CA TYR A 8 3.01 -2.57 37.87
C TYR A 8 4.06 -2.41 36.75
N ILE A 9 5.04 -3.30 36.70
CA ILE A 9 6.09 -3.26 35.66
C ILE A 9 5.62 -3.93 34.36
N GLN A 10 4.80 -4.98 34.46
CA GLN A 10 4.24 -5.64 33.25
C GLN A 10 3.13 -4.82 32.55
N ALA A 11 2.46 -3.91 33.25
CA ALA A 11 1.43 -3.06 32.66
C ALA A 11 1.99 -1.85 31.89
N ARG A 12 3.25 -1.48 32.08
CA ARG A 12 3.89 -0.34 31.40
C ARG A 12 4.50 -0.66 30.04
N GLU A 13 4.72 -1.93 29.70
CA GLU A 13 5.20 -2.32 28.36
C GLU A 13 4.10 -2.36 27.30
N ILE A 14 2.83 -2.19 27.68
CA ILE A 14 1.68 -2.34 26.79
C ILE A 14 1.34 -1.04 26.03
N ILE A 15 1.87 0.12 26.44
CA ILE A 15 1.53 1.40 25.81
C ILE A 15 2.77 2.31 25.74
N ALA A 16 3.78 1.91 24.99
CA ALA A 16 4.71 2.93 24.46
C ALA A 16 4.08 3.49 23.18
N PRO A 17 3.75 4.79 23.09
CA PRO A 17 3.34 5.38 21.83
C PRO A 17 4.52 5.24 20.86
N ILE A 18 4.24 4.73 19.66
CA ILE A 18 5.22 4.73 18.56
C ILE A 18 5.58 6.20 18.33
N MET A 19 6.80 6.58 18.70
CA MET A 19 7.28 7.96 18.60
C MET A 19 7.33 8.36 17.11
N GLU A 20 7.17 9.64 16.83
CA GLU A 20 7.21 10.17 15.45
C GLU A 20 8.59 9.96 14.81
N ASP A 21 9.66 9.93 15.61
CA ASP A 21 11.05 9.65 15.22
C ASP A 21 11.31 8.23 14.67
N ASP A 22 10.36 7.29 14.84
CA ASP A 22 10.45 5.94 14.27
C ASP A 22 10.18 5.89 12.75
N PHE A 23 9.82 7.02 12.13
CA PHE A 23 9.40 7.09 10.73
C PHE A 23 10.12 8.20 9.94
N PRO A 24 11.47 8.18 9.87
CA PRO A 24 12.22 9.10 9.06
C PRO A 24 11.86 8.93 7.57
N SER A 25 11.96 9.99 6.79
CA SER A 25 11.55 9.99 5.38
C SER A 25 12.71 10.26 4.40
N GLU A 26 13.90 10.63 4.89
CA GLU A 26 15.04 11.01 4.07
C GLU A 26 15.60 9.86 3.23
N HIS A 27 15.40 8.61 3.67
CA HIS A 27 15.88 7.41 3.01
C HIS A 27 14.90 6.83 1.99
N LEU A 28 13.70 7.38 1.89
CA LEU A 28 12.66 6.84 1.03
C LEU A 28 12.94 7.17 -0.45
N PRO A 29 12.79 6.23 -1.39
CA PRO A 29 13.04 6.46 -2.81
C PRO A 29 11.93 7.31 -3.48
N PHE A 30 10.88 7.63 -2.76
CA PHE A 30 9.75 8.45 -3.21
C PHE A 30 9.06 9.10 -2.01
N GLN A 31 8.28 10.14 -2.26
CA GLN A 31 7.49 10.79 -1.21
C GLN A 31 6.32 9.91 -0.78
N MET A 32 6.13 9.77 0.54
CA MET A 32 4.95 9.10 1.08
C MET A 32 3.67 9.90 0.80
N PRO A 33 2.53 9.20 0.64
CA PRO A 33 1.26 9.88 0.45
C PRO A 33 0.96 10.87 1.57
N SER A 34 0.46 12.06 1.24
CA SER A 34 0.05 13.09 2.22
C SER A 34 -1.14 12.66 3.10
N ARG A 35 -1.86 11.60 2.72
CA ARG A 35 -2.94 11.02 3.52
C ARG A 35 -2.40 10.30 4.76
N LYS A 36 -3.22 10.26 5.81
CA LYS A 36 -2.86 9.54 7.04
C LYS A 36 -2.79 8.03 6.78
N HIS A 37 -1.85 7.35 7.46
CA HIS A 37 -1.76 5.89 7.43
C HIS A 37 -3.04 5.23 7.95
N THR A 38 -3.29 4.00 7.54
CA THR A 38 -4.49 3.23 7.92
C THR A 38 -4.22 2.29 9.08
N LEU A 39 -3.10 1.58 9.05
CA LEU A 39 -2.71 0.64 10.09
C LEU A 39 -1.33 1.00 10.64
N SER A 40 -1.16 0.75 11.93
CA SER A 40 0.14 0.66 12.61
C SER A 40 0.39 -0.80 12.98
N GLN A 41 1.62 -1.25 12.83
CA GLN A 41 2.03 -2.62 13.11
C GLN A 41 3.52 -2.69 13.40
N GLU A 42 3.95 -3.79 13.97
CA GLU A 42 5.34 -4.06 14.26
C GLU A 42 5.72 -5.40 13.63
N TRP A 43 6.80 -5.40 12.86
CA TRP A 43 7.39 -6.61 12.31
C TRP A 43 8.59 -6.98 13.15
N ARG A 44 8.62 -8.20 13.65
CA ARG A 44 9.65 -8.66 14.61
C ARG A 44 10.18 -10.03 14.23
N ASP A 45 11.46 -10.25 14.55
CA ASP A 45 12.13 -11.53 14.40
C ASP A 45 12.03 -12.08 12.97
N LEU A 46 12.42 -11.29 11.97
CA LEU A 46 12.32 -11.64 10.57
C LEU A 46 13.53 -12.46 10.15
N THR A 47 13.28 -13.61 9.53
CA THR A 47 14.27 -14.32 8.73
C THR A 47 14.01 -14.02 7.25
N PHE A 48 15.00 -13.48 6.57
CA PHE A 48 14.96 -13.23 5.13
C PHE A 48 15.78 -14.31 4.43
N MET A 49 15.13 -15.16 3.68
CA MET A 49 15.74 -16.17 2.83
C MET A 49 15.54 -15.76 1.38
N HIS A 50 16.60 -15.64 0.59
CA HIS A 50 16.49 -15.23 -0.80
C HIS A 50 17.17 -16.25 -1.73
N TRP A 51 16.50 -16.50 -2.86
CA TRP A 51 17.02 -17.29 -3.97
C TRP A 51 17.07 -16.41 -5.21
N GLU A 52 18.19 -16.48 -5.90
CA GLU A 52 18.30 -16.00 -7.27
C GLU A 52 17.47 -16.90 -8.18
N ILE A 53 16.71 -16.31 -9.09
CA ILE A 53 15.83 -17.05 -9.96
C ILE A 53 15.78 -16.42 -11.35
N ASP A 54 15.54 -17.24 -12.36
CA ASP A 54 15.26 -16.75 -13.69
C ASP A 54 13.95 -15.94 -13.71
N SER A 55 14.00 -14.72 -14.23
CA SER A 55 12.86 -13.83 -14.33
C SER A 55 11.69 -14.42 -15.13
N GLU A 56 11.97 -15.27 -16.11
CA GLU A 56 10.96 -15.95 -16.93
C GLU A 56 10.05 -16.85 -16.08
N LYS A 57 10.59 -17.45 -15.01
CA LYS A 57 9.79 -18.27 -14.08
C LYS A 57 8.81 -17.44 -13.24
N LEU A 58 9.07 -16.14 -13.07
CA LEU A 58 8.22 -15.25 -12.28
C LEU A 58 7.09 -14.63 -13.09
N ILE A 59 7.31 -14.38 -14.39
CA ILE A 59 6.34 -13.73 -15.28
C ILE A 59 4.94 -14.36 -15.23
N PRO A 60 4.77 -15.71 -15.26
CA PRO A 60 3.44 -16.33 -15.20
C PRO A 60 2.66 -16.05 -13.91
N HIS A 61 3.35 -15.67 -12.83
CA HIS A 61 2.76 -15.40 -11.53
C HIS A 61 2.43 -13.93 -11.30
N LEU A 62 2.85 -13.05 -12.21
CA LEU A 62 2.61 -11.62 -12.10
C LEU A 62 1.38 -11.19 -12.91
N PRO A 63 0.58 -10.26 -12.41
CA PRO A 63 -0.47 -9.66 -13.21
C PRO A 63 0.13 -8.85 -14.36
N SER A 64 -0.54 -8.88 -15.52
CA SER A 64 -0.14 -8.08 -16.69
C SER A 64 0.07 -6.62 -16.31
N GLY A 65 1.22 -6.04 -16.72
CA GLY A 65 1.60 -4.65 -16.45
C GLY A 65 2.43 -4.45 -15.17
N LEU A 66 2.80 -5.51 -14.43
CA LEU A 66 3.93 -5.50 -13.52
C LEU A 66 5.16 -6.05 -14.21
N GLU A 67 6.30 -5.43 -13.96
CA GLU A 67 7.60 -5.85 -14.47
C GLU A 67 8.41 -6.49 -13.33
N VAL A 68 9.12 -7.59 -13.63
CA VAL A 68 10.09 -8.16 -12.68
C VAL A 68 11.20 -7.14 -12.48
N ASP A 69 11.47 -6.75 -11.23
CA ASP A 69 12.61 -5.90 -10.89
C ASP A 69 13.84 -6.78 -10.66
N THR A 70 14.96 -6.40 -11.25
CA THR A 70 16.20 -7.18 -11.23
C THR A 70 17.36 -6.38 -10.66
N PHE A 71 18.27 -7.05 -9.99
CA PHE A 71 19.56 -6.51 -9.58
C PHE A 71 20.65 -7.12 -10.46
N GLN A 72 21.36 -6.29 -11.24
CA GLN A 72 22.39 -6.74 -12.18
C GLN A 72 21.88 -7.84 -13.14
N GLY A 73 20.61 -7.73 -13.58
CA GLY A 73 19.98 -8.68 -14.48
C GLY A 73 19.41 -9.95 -13.82
N LYS A 74 19.56 -10.10 -12.51
CA LYS A 74 19.10 -11.27 -11.73
C LYS A 74 17.82 -10.93 -10.97
N ALA A 75 16.84 -11.83 -11.01
CA ALA A 75 15.61 -11.74 -10.24
C ALA A 75 15.72 -12.53 -8.95
N TYR A 76 14.90 -12.21 -7.96
CA TYR A 76 14.95 -12.83 -6.64
C TYR A 76 13.55 -13.19 -6.12
N VAL A 77 13.50 -14.31 -5.39
CA VAL A 77 12.36 -14.69 -4.55
C VAL A 77 12.81 -14.65 -3.10
N GLY A 78 11.98 -14.06 -2.26
CA GLY A 78 12.20 -14.04 -0.81
C GLY A 78 11.11 -14.86 -0.09
N ILE A 79 11.55 -15.68 0.88
CA ILE A 79 10.66 -16.31 1.85
C ILE A 79 10.98 -15.69 3.22
N VAL A 80 9.94 -15.15 3.87
CA VAL A 80 10.14 -14.37 5.10
C VAL A 80 9.16 -14.81 6.19
N PRO A 81 9.58 -15.72 7.09
CA PRO A 81 8.88 -15.94 8.37
C PRO A 81 9.16 -14.79 9.34
N PHE A 82 8.12 -14.29 10.02
CA PHE A 82 8.26 -13.23 11.03
C PHE A 82 7.03 -13.13 11.94
N MET A 83 7.19 -12.42 13.05
CA MET A 83 6.10 -12.07 13.95
C MET A 83 5.50 -10.72 13.59
N MET A 84 4.24 -10.74 13.21
CA MET A 84 3.40 -9.55 13.13
C MET A 84 2.87 -9.23 14.52
N LYS A 85 3.17 -8.03 15.05
CA LYS A 85 2.73 -7.62 16.39
C LYS A 85 1.99 -6.29 16.34
N ASN A 86 1.09 -6.10 17.29
CA ASN A 86 0.38 -4.83 17.53
C ASN A 86 -0.32 -4.27 16.31
N VAL A 87 -0.85 -5.13 15.43
CA VAL A 87 -1.63 -4.72 14.26
C VAL A 87 -2.90 -4.01 14.72
N ARG A 88 -3.04 -2.74 14.36
CA ARG A 88 -4.21 -1.93 14.74
C ARG A 88 -4.52 -0.84 13.73
N PRO A 89 -5.79 -0.45 13.59
CA PRO A 89 -6.14 0.80 12.93
C PRO A 89 -5.46 1.99 13.64
N ARG A 90 -5.09 3.03 12.90
CA ARG A 90 -4.38 4.21 13.42
C ARG A 90 -5.00 4.83 14.67
N TRP A 91 -6.32 4.79 14.76
CA TRP A 91 -7.13 5.42 15.81
C TRP A 91 -7.63 4.44 16.87
N PHE A 92 -7.13 3.19 16.85
CA PHE A 92 -7.58 2.15 17.77
C PHE A 92 -6.40 1.50 18.51
N PHE A 93 -6.68 0.84 19.60
CA PHE A 93 -5.70 0.09 20.37
C PHE A 93 -5.47 -1.31 19.78
N SER A 94 -4.37 -1.95 20.13
CA SER A 94 -4.11 -3.34 19.78
C SER A 94 -4.97 -4.28 20.63
N THR A 95 -5.52 -5.32 20.00
CA THR A 95 -6.35 -6.31 20.66
C THR A 95 -5.50 -7.56 20.94
N PRO A 96 -5.31 -7.97 22.19
CA PRO A 96 -4.59 -9.20 22.52
C PRO A 96 -5.13 -10.39 21.70
N PHE A 97 -4.27 -11.32 21.32
CA PHE A 97 -4.55 -12.54 20.53
C PHE A 97 -5.01 -12.31 19.07
N VAL A 98 -5.48 -11.13 18.69
CA VAL A 98 -5.91 -10.80 17.33
C VAL A 98 -4.84 -10.02 16.59
N SER A 99 -4.17 -9.09 17.30
CA SER A 99 -3.18 -8.16 16.74
C SER A 99 -1.76 -8.71 16.68
N THR A 100 -1.54 -9.95 17.15
CA THR A 100 -0.20 -10.57 17.18
C THR A 100 -0.29 -12.02 16.70
N PHE A 101 0.42 -12.32 15.61
CA PHE A 101 0.43 -13.63 14.97
C PHE A 101 1.67 -13.84 14.12
N PRO A 102 2.13 -15.08 13.91
CA PRO A 102 3.17 -15.37 12.94
C PRO A 102 2.65 -15.22 11.50
N GLU A 103 3.50 -14.68 10.64
CA GLU A 103 3.27 -14.55 9.21
C GLU A 103 4.45 -15.12 8.43
N TYR A 104 4.15 -15.74 7.30
CA TYR A 104 5.12 -16.30 6.36
C TYR A 104 4.75 -15.81 4.97
N ASN A 105 5.63 -15.09 4.31
CA ASN A 105 5.35 -14.63 2.96
C ASN A 105 6.35 -15.20 1.95
N ILE A 106 5.85 -15.51 0.76
CA ILE A 106 6.65 -15.68 -0.43
C ILE A 106 6.45 -14.44 -1.28
N ARG A 107 7.54 -13.73 -1.55
CA ARG A 107 7.49 -12.48 -2.30
C ARG A 107 8.54 -12.45 -3.40
N THR A 108 8.27 -11.65 -4.41
CA THR A 108 9.25 -11.25 -5.41
C THR A 108 9.30 -9.74 -5.56
N TYR A 109 10.26 -9.27 -6.30
CA TYR A 109 10.57 -7.86 -6.50
C TYR A 109 10.05 -7.43 -7.85
N VAL A 110 9.29 -6.35 -7.88
CA VAL A 110 8.61 -5.87 -9.08
C VAL A 110 8.72 -4.36 -9.21
N ARG A 111 8.48 -3.88 -10.41
CA ARG A 111 8.45 -2.46 -10.73
C ARG A 111 7.20 -2.12 -11.53
N LYS A 112 6.64 -0.96 -11.27
CA LYS A 112 5.54 -0.38 -12.06
C LYS A 112 5.79 1.11 -12.24
N ASP A 113 5.87 1.55 -13.50
CA ASP A 113 6.13 2.95 -13.85
C ASP A 113 7.39 3.52 -13.15
N GLY A 114 8.45 2.72 -13.04
CA GLY A 114 9.72 3.09 -12.42
C GLY A 114 9.74 3.03 -10.89
N ILE A 115 8.62 2.73 -10.23
CA ILE A 115 8.55 2.63 -8.76
C ILE A 115 8.77 1.18 -8.33
N PRO A 116 9.86 0.89 -7.56
CA PRO A 116 10.15 -0.45 -7.08
C PRO A 116 9.24 -0.84 -5.92
N GLY A 117 8.91 -2.11 -5.83
CA GLY A 117 8.09 -2.66 -4.75
C GLY A 117 8.17 -4.16 -4.66
N VAL A 118 7.39 -4.75 -3.77
CA VAL A 118 7.25 -6.19 -3.62
C VAL A 118 5.88 -6.66 -4.13
N TYR A 119 5.84 -7.88 -4.64
CA TYR A 119 4.62 -8.59 -4.96
C TYR A 119 4.60 -9.91 -4.19
N PHE A 120 3.50 -10.17 -3.48
CA PHE A 120 3.35 -11.39 -2.70
C PHE A 120 2.72 -12.49 -3.55
N LEU A 121 3.41 -13.63 -3.66
CA LEU A 121 2.87 -14.84 -4.27
C LEU A 121 1.87 -15.49 -3.31
N THR A 122 2.22 -15.56 -2.02
CA THR A 122 1.34 -15.99 -0.93
C THR A 122 1.73 -15.38 0.40
N LEU A 123 0.77 -15.32 1.30
CA LEU A 123 0.90 -14.86 2.69
C LEU A 123 0.20 -15.88 3.59
N GLU A 124 0.97 -16.56 4.43
CA GLU A 124 0.43 -17.52 5.40
C GLU A 124 0.37 -16.85 6.78
N ALA A 125 -0.79 -16.80 7.40
CA ALA A 125 -0.96 -16.16 8.70
C ALA A 125 -1.87 -16.95 9.64
N LYS A 126 -1.50 -16.98 10.93
CA LYS A 126 -2.35 -17.53 12.00
C LYS A 126 -3.31 -16.47 12.51
N SER A 127 -4.09 -15.87 11.62
CA SER A 127 -5.07 -14.83 11.94
C SER A 127 -6.28 -14.96 11.02
N LEU A 128 -7.40 -15.44 11.55
CA LEU A 128 -8.66 -15.55 10.81
C LEU A 128 -9.16 -14.16 10.36
N VAL A 129 -8.99 -13.14 11.20
CA VAL A 129 -9.39 -11.77 10.89
C VAL A 129 -8.61 -11.25 9.69
N THR A 130 -7.27 -11.39 9.71
CA THR A 130 -6.41 -10.94 8.60
C THR A 130 -6.73 -11.70 7.31
N CYS A 131 -6.86 -13.03 7.37
CA CYS A 131 -7.14 -13.87 6.21
C CYS A 131 -8.54 -13.64 5.63
N SER A 132 -9.51 -13.18 6.41
CA SER A 132 -10.84 -12.82 5.91
C SER A 132 -10.90 -11.40 5.34
N TYR A 133 -10.18 -10.46 5.94
CA TYR A 133 -10.27 -9.03 5.63
C TYR A 133 -9.31 -8.60 4.52
N ALA A 134 -8.02 -8.99 4.62
CA ALA A 134 -6.99 -8.46 3.74
C ALA A 134 -7.15 -8.84 2.26
N PRO A 135 -7.61 -10.05 1.87
CA PRO A 135 -7.92 -10.36 0.48
C PRO A 135 -9.02 -9.46 -0.10
N LYS A 136 -10.05 -9.18 0.68
CA LYS A 136 -11.18 -8.33 0.25
C LYS A 136 -10.82 -6.86 0.22
N ALA A 137 -10.10 -6.38 1.25
CA ALA A 137 -9.74 -4.97 1.38
C ALA A 137 -8.58 -4.56 0.47
N TYR A 138 -7.55 -5.41 0.40
CA TYR A 138 -6.27 -5.09 -0.24
C TYR A 138 -5.94 -5.97 -1.45
N GLY A 139 -6.68 -7.06 -1.71
CA GLY A 139 -6.34 -8.03 -2.76
C GLY A 139 -5.08 -8.84 -2.45
N LEU A 140 -4.66 -8.92 -1.20
CA LEU A 140 -3.47 -9.66 -0.77
C LEU A 140 -3.79 -11.15 -0.63
N PRO A 141 -2.93 -12.07 -1.08
CA PRO A 141 -3.20 -13.52 -1.12
C PRO A 141 -3.00 -14.20 0.24
N TYR A 142 -3.72 -13.74 1.27
CA TYR A 142 -3.65 -14.33 2.59
C TYR A 142 -4.39 -15.65 2.69
N ASN A 143 -3.70 -16.64 3.24
CA ASN A 143 -4.21 -17.96 3.57
C ASN A 143 -4.05 -18.21 5.08
N TYR A 144 -5.04 -18.86 5.69
CA TYR A 144 -4.92 -19.28 7.07
C TYR A 144 -4.01 -20.49 7.20
N ALA A 145 -2.98 -20.38 8.04
CA ALA A 145 -2.06 -21.46 8.35
C ALA A 145 -1.82 -21.54 9.87
N LYS A 146 -1.64 -22.77 10.37
CA LYS A 146 -1.17 -22.99 11.73
C LYS A 146 0.31 -22.64 11.76
N GLY A 147 0.66 -21.52 12.39
CA GLY A 147 2.03 -21.02 12.44
C GLY A 147 2.54 -20.86 13.85
N ARG A 148 3.85 -21.04 14.04
CA ARG A 148 4.56 -20.78 15.30
C ARG A 148 5.96 -20.26 15.01
N ILE A 149 6.35 -19.20 15.71
CA ILE A 149 7.72 -18.68 15.72
C ILE A 149 8.15 -18.54 17.17
N THR A 150 9.32 -19.10 17.50
CA THR A 150 9.89 -19.02 18.85
C THR A 150 11.37 -18.69 18.76
N LYS A 151 11.83 -17.80 19.61
CA LYS A 151 13.24 -17.40 19.68
C LYS A 151 13.85 -17.86 21.02
N GLN A 152 15.00 -18.49 20.94
CA GLN A 152 15.80 -18.92 22.10
C GLN A 152 17.26 -18.55 21.82
N GLY A 153 17.74 -17.51 22.50
CA GLY A 153 19.08 -16.99 22.24
C GLY A 153 19.23 -16.48 20.80
N ASN A 154 20.16 -17.07 20.07
CA ASN A 154 20.43 -16.77 18.65
C ASN A 154 19.68 -17.70 17.67
N ILE A 155 18.84 -18.61 18.16
CA ILE A 155 18.08 -19.55 17.32
C ILE A 155 16.62 -19.13 17.28
N ILE A 156 16.06 -19.07 16.06
CA ILE A 156 14.64 -18.86 15.82
C ILE A 156 14.09 -20.10 15.12
N ASN A 157 13.14 -20.76 15.77
CA ASN A 157 12.39 -21.86 15.15
C ASN A 157 11.09 -21.31 14.55
N TRP A 158 10.79 -21.70 13.33
CA TRP A 158 9.60 -21.29 12.62
C TRP A 158 8.94 -22.48 11.93
N SER A 159 7.62 -22.51 11.99
CA SER A 159 6.81 -23.54 11.33
C SER A 159 5.48 -22.95 10.87
N SER A 160 5.05 -23.28 9.66
CA SER A 160 3.76 -22.95 9.09
C SER A 160 3.20 -24.18 8.39
N SER A 161 1.90 -24.46 8.57
CA SER A 161 1.21 -25.53 7.87
C SER A 161 -0.23 -25.09 7.60
N ARG A 162 -0.69 -25.23 6.35
CA ARG A 162 -2.11 -25.04 6.01
C ARG A 162 -2.98 -26.15 6.62
N ASN A 163 -4.28 -25.90 6.78
CA ASN A 163 -5.20 -26.78 7.48
C ASN A 163 -5.18 -28.25 7.02
N ASN A 164 -4.84 -28.51 5.78
CA ASN A 164 -4.81 -29.84 5.19
C ASN A 164 -3.45 -30.56 5.32
N GLY A 165 -2.43 -29.87 5.85
CA GLY A 165 -1.05 -30.41 5.92
C GLY A 165 -0.31 -30.44 4.60
N ASP A 166 -0.96 -30.08 3.49
CA ASP A 166 -0.42 -30.24 2.14
C ASP A 166 0.69 -29.23 1.80
N LEU A 167 0.67 -28.07 2.48
CA LEU A 167 1.64 -26.99 2.24
C LEU A 167 2.24 -26.55 3.57
N GLU A 168 3.54 -26.74 3.73
CA GLU A 168 4.25 -26.41 4.94
C GLU A 168 5.60 -25.74 4.68
N LEU A 169 6.05 -24.99 5.67
CA LEU A 169 7.38 -24.43 5.76
C LEU A 169 7.88 -24.59 7.21
N ILE A 170 8.90 -25.41 7.40
CA ILE A 170 9.43 -25.74 8.73
C ILE A 170 10.95 -25.62 8.72
N GLY A 171 11.50 -24.97 9.74
CA GLY A 171 12.95 -24.87 9.90
C GLY A 171 13.36 -23.99 11.06
N ASN A 172 14.63 -23.66 11.07
CA ASN A 172 15.22 -22.74 12.05
C ASN A 172 16.24 -21.81 11.41
N THR A 173 16.51 -20.72 12.11
CA THR A 173 17.49 -19.70 11.77
C THR A 173 18.47 -19.55 12.90
N GLU A 174 19.74 -19.59 12.61
CA GLU A 174 20.82 -19.28 13.52
C GLU A 174 21.41 -17.91 13.17
N ILE A 175 21.36 -16.97 14.13
CA ILE A 175 21.81 -15.59 13.97
C ILE A 175 23.27 -15.50 14.36
N TYR A 176 24.08 -14.83 13.55
CA TYR A 176 25.48 -14.56 13.88
C TYR A 176 25.90 -13.15 13.42
N GLY A 177 27.11 -12.75 13.78
CA GLY A 177 27.65 -11.44 13.41
C GLY A 177 26.98 -10.27 14.10
N THR A 178 27.29 -9.08 13.66
CA THR A 178 26.79 -7.81 14.22
C THR A 178 25.72 -7.19 13.34
N PRO A 179 24.78 -6.43 13.92
CA PRO A 179 23.79 -5.67 13.14
C PRO A 179 24.45 -4.66 12.20
N GLN A 180 23.95 -4.60 10.97
CA GLN A 180 24.38 -3.67 9.94
C GLN A 180 23.22 -3.19 9.10
N SER A 181 23.40 -2.10 8.35
CA SER A 181 22.43 -1.59 7.37
C SER A 181 22.98 -1.77 5.96
N ALA A 182 22.07 -1.82 4.99
CA ALA A 182 22.44 -1.94 3.58
C ALA A 182 23.29 -0.75 3.12
N LYS A 183 24.33 -1.04 2.36
CA LYS A 183 25.14 -0.02 1.69
C LYS A 183 24.39 0.46 0.43
N PRO A 184 24.45 1.76 0.10
CA PRO A 184 23.89 2.25 -1.15
C PRO A 184 24.38 1.49 -2.36
N GLY A 185 23.46 1.10 -3.25
CA GLY A 185 23.77 0.33 -4.46
C GLY A 185 24.07 -1.16 -4.25
N SER A 186 23.94 -1.69 -3.01
CA SER A 186 24.15 -3.11 -2.73
C SER A 186 22.92 -3.96 -3.03
N LEU A 187 23.12 -5.28 -3.11
CA LEU A 187 22.03 -6.24 -3.23
C LEU A 187 21.11 -6.21 -2.02
N GLU A 188 21.65 -6.00 -0.82
CA GLU A 188 20.86 -5.88 0.40
C GLU A 188 19.95 -4.66 0.34
N GLU A 189 20.39 -3.51 -0.19
CA GLU A 189 19.51 -2.36 -0.40
C GLU A 189 18.36 -2.71 -1.36
N PHE A 190 18.68 -3.39 -2.45
CA PHE A 190 17.68 -3.86 -3.41
C PHE A 190 16.65 -4.79 -2.75
N LEU A 191 17.07 -5.71 -1.89
CA LEU A 191 16.21 -6.72 -1.27
C LEU A 191 15.41 -6.18 -0.07
N PHE A 192 15.96 -5.24 0.70
CA PHE A 192 15.35 -4.80 1.96
C PHE A 192 14.62 -3.47 1.86
N GLU A 193 15.15 -2.50 1.11
CA GLU A 193 14.63 -1.14 1.11
C GLU A 193 13.45 -0.99 0.14
N ARG A 194 12.36 -1.68 0.46
CA ARG A 194 11.13 -1.71 -0.33
C ARG A 194 9.97 -1.13 0.48
N TYR A 195 9.50 0.04 0.05
CA TYR A 195 8.49 0.83 0.75
C TYR A 195 7.13 0.85 0.04
N CYS A 196 6.97 -0.06 -0.92
CA CYS A 196 5.77 -0.22 -1.72
C CYS A 196 5.48 -1.70 -1.95
N LEU A 197 4.21 -2.07 -1.91
CA LEU A 197 3.72 -3.37 -2.36
C LEU A 197 2.74 -3.19 -3.51
N TYR A 198 2.70 -4.18 -4.38
CA TYR A 198 1.73 -4.28 -5.46
C TYR A 198 0.81 -5.47 -5.24
N THR A 199 -0.42 -5.36 -5.69
CA THR A 199 -1.40 -6.44 -5.65
C THR A 199 -2.38 -6.32 -6.81
N ASN A 200 -3.02 -7.42 -7.17
CA ASN A 200 -4.11 -7.42 -8.14
C ASN A 200 -5.45 -7.43 -7.40
N LYS A 201 -6.28 -6.43 -7.64
CA LYS A 201 -7.63 -6.40 -7.11
C LYS A 201 -8.63 -6.10 -8.22
N ASN A 202 -9.51 -7.05 -8.51
CA ASN A 202 -10.52 -6.93 -9.58
C ASN A 202 -9.91 -6.59 -10.95
N GLY A 203 -8.81 -7.25 -11.30
CA GLY A 203 -8.10 -7.04 -12.58
C GLY A 203 -7.30 -5.76 -12.66
N LYS A 204 -7.20 -4.97 -11.58
CA LYS A 204 -6.41 -3.74 -11.52
C LYS A 204 -5.20 -3.91 -10.64
N ILE A 205 -4.05 -3.41 -11.11
CA ILE A 205 -2.86 -3.33 -10.29
C ILE A 205 -3.07 -2.22 -9.26
N MET A 206 -2.98 -2.59 -8.00
CA MET A 206 -3.05 -1.67 -6.88
C MET A 206 -1.68 -1.52 -6.24
N ARG A 207 -1.43 -0.37 -5.65
CA ARG A 207 -0.21 -0.05 -4.91
C ARG A 207 -0.56 0.30 -3.48
N GLY A 208 0.15 -0.28 -2.52
CA GLY A 208 0.11 0.07 -1.11
C GLY A 208 1.47 0.56 -0.66
N TYR A 209 1.51 1.55 0.22
CA TYR A 209 2.75 2.08 0.78
C TYR A 209 2.96 1.54 2.19
N THR A 210 4.21 1.20 2.48
CA THR A 210 4.69 0.82 3.81
C THR A 210 5.79 1.79 4.23
N HIS A 211 5.62 2.44 5.37
CA HIS A 211 6.60 3.39 5.90
C HIS A 211 7.23 2.79 7.15
N HIS A 212 8.53 2.68 7.14
CA HIS A 212 9.38 2.21 8.25
C HIS A 212 10.77 2.81 8.11
N LYS A 213 11.57 2.77 9.17
CA LYS A 213 12.98 3.14 9.13
C LYS A 213 13.77 2.14 8.27
N LYS A 214 14.99 2.50 7.86
CA LYS A 214 15.92 1.58 7.20
C LYS A 214 16.07 0.29 8.02
N TRP A 215 16.20 -0.82 7.29
CA TRP A 215 16.42 -2.11 7.91
C TRP A 215 17.79 -2.18 8.57
N THR A 216 17.80 -2.78 9.75
CA THR A 216 19.01 -3.29 10.39
C THR A 216 18.93 -4.80 10.38
N PHE A 217 19.93 -5.46 9.86
CA PHE A 217 19.98 -6.91 9.71
C PHE A 217 21.33 -7.48 10.11
N GLN A 218 21.37 -8.78 10.36
CA GLN A 218 22.54 -9.56 10.67
C GLN A 218 22.63 -10.74 9.71
N PRO A 219 23.84 -11.24 9.38
CA PRO A 219 23.99 -12.52 8.72
C PRO A 219 23.34 -13.63 9.54
N ALA A 220 22.76 -14.60 8.85
CA ALA A 220 22.16 -15.77 9.49
C ALA A 220 22.37 -17.02 8.63
N LYS A 221 22.18 -18.19 9.24
CA LYS A 221 22.10 -19.48 8.55
C LYS A 221 20.72 -20.05 8.79
N VAL A 222 20.22 -20.82 7.84
CA VAL A 222 18.96 -21.54 8.00
C VAL A 222 19.17 -23.03 7.79
N ASN A 223 18.36 -23.79 8.50
CA ASN A 223 18.16 -25.20 8.24
C ASN A 223 16.66 -25.38 7.93
N ILE A 224 16.36 -25.68 6.67
CA ILE A 224 14.99 -25.91 6.18
C ILE A 224 14.75 -27.40 6.30
N HIS A 225 13.76 -27.78 7.11
CA HIS A 225 13.36 -29.18 7.33
C HIS A 225 12.29 -29.62 6.35
N SER A 226 11.42 -28.68 5.93
CA SER A 226 10.36 -28.90 4.94
C SER A 226 10.00 -27.59 4.26
N ASN A 227 9.79 -27.62 2.94
CA ASN A 227 9.32 -26.50 2.14
C ASN A 227 8.48 -26.98 0.95
N SER A 228 7.24 -27.32 1.20
CA SER A 228 6.26 -27.56 0.14
C SER A 228 5.47 -26.30 -0.24
N LEU A 229 5.65 -25.20 0.50
CA LEU A 229 4.93 -23.95 0.28
C LEU A 229 5.21 -23.33 -1.11
N THR A 230 6.39 -23.58 -1.67
CA THR A 230 6.81 -23.05 -2.98
C THR A 230 6.44 -23.94 -4.17
N GLU A 231 5.99 -25.18 -3.95
CA GLU A 231 5.75 -26.16 -5.02
C GLU A 231 4.74 -25.69 -6.06
N ASN A 232 3.66 -25.06 -5.62
CA ASN A 232 2.60 -24.55 -6.50
C ASN A 232 3.09 -23.48 -7.49
N TYR A 233 4.25 -22.89 -7.24
CA TYR A 233 4.81 -21.84 -8.08
C TYR A 233 5.87 -22.34 -9.06
N LYS A 234 6.27 -23.63 -8.98
CA LYS A 234 7.25 -24.26 -9.88
C LYS A 234 8.55 -23.45 -10.02
N LEU A 235 8.97 -22.80 -8.95
CA LEU A 235 10.14 -21.93 -8.93
C LEU A 235 11.49 -22.72 -8.83
N GLY A 236 11.41 -24.01 -8.59
CA GLY A 236 12.59 -24.86 -8.34
C GLY A 236 13.19 -24.67 -6.95
N ILE A 237 12.49 -23.99 -6.06
CA ILE A 237 12.88 -23.80 -4.65
C ILE A 237 12.25 -24.94 -3.84
N THR A 238 13.08 -25.83 -3.33
CA THR A 238 12.67 -26.96 -2.48
C THR A 238 13.41 -26.90 -1.15
N ASP A 239 13.12 -27.80 -0.23
CA ASP A 239 13.87 -27.99 1.01
C ASP A 239 15.35 -28.37 0.79
N LEU A 240 15.66 -28.95 -0.37
CA LEU A 240 17.02 -29.35 -0.76
C LEU A 240 17.85 -28.20 -1.36
N VAL A 241 17.23 -27.10 -1.73
CA VAL A 241 17.89 -25.94 -2.35
C VAL A 241 18.11 -24.86 -1.31
N ALA A 242 19.35 -24.74 -0.83
CA ALA A 242 19.72 -23.69 0.12
C ALA A 242 19.49 -22.29 -0.48
N PRO A 243 19.06 -21.30 0.32
CA PRO A 243 18.98 -19.92 -0.14
C PRO A 243 20.38 -19.36 -0.41
N ASP A 244 20.49 -18.52 -1.44
CA ASP A 244 21.74 -17.83 -1.79
C ASP A 244 22.14 -16.79 -0.72
N LEU A 245 21.12 -16.19 -0.07
CA LEU A 245 21.33 -15.19 0.99
C LEU A 245 20.36 -15.42 2.13
N VAL A 246 20.88 -15.32 3.35
CA VAL A 246 20.09 -15.41 4.58
C VAL A 246 20.48 -14.28 5.52
N HIS A 247 19.46 -13.56 5.97
CA HIS A 247 19.63 -12.50 6.95
C HIS A 247 18.54 -12.57 8.02
N TYR A 248 18.85 -12.08 9.19
CA TYR A 248 17.93 -11.87 10.29
C TYR A 248 17.78 -10.38 10.57
N SER A 249 16.58 -9.93 10.90
CA SER A 249 16.32 -8.62 11.48
C SER A 249 15.49 -8.72 12.75
N SER A 250 15.86 -7.95 13.77
CA SER A 250 15.03 -7.79 14.97
C SER A 250 13.71 -7.09 14.68
N GLY A 251 13.65 -6.35 13.56
CA GLY A 251 12.41 -5.78 13.04
C GLY A 251 12.33 -4.26 13.04
N VAL A 252 11.19 -3.78 12.57
CA VAL A 252 10.85 -2.37 12.42
C VAL A 252 9.42 -2.10 12.84
N ASN A 253 9.11 -0.84 13.20
CA ASN A 253 7.75 -0.34 13.31
C ASN A 253 7.29 0.11 11.93
N VAL A 254 6.03 -0.18 11.59
CA VAL A 254 5.50 0.01 10.23
C VAL A 254 4.17 0.76 10.25
N ARG A 255 4.03 1.74 9.37
CA ARG A 255 2.77 2.37 9.00
C ARG A 255 2.38 1.94 7.60
N THR A 256 1.18 1.43 7.43
CA THR A 256 0.67 1.08 6.10
C THR A 256 -0.45 2.03 5.68
N TYR A 257 -0.55 2.26 4.39
CA TYR A 257 -1.53 3.17 3.81
C TYR A 257 -2.57 2.40 3.00
N SER A 258 -3.74 3.01 2.81
CA SER A 258 -4.75 2.41 1.93
C SER A 258 -4.19 2.23 0.52
N ILE A 259 -4.57 1.12 -0.13
CA ILE A 259 -4.17 0.88 -1.52
C ILE A 259 -4.81 1.89 -2.46
N GLU A 260 -4.12 2.16 -3.56
CA GLU A 260 -4.58 2.98 -4.68
C GLU A 260 -4.30 2.26 -6.00
N ILE A 261 -4.95 2.69 -7.08
CA ILE A 261 -4.62 2.17 -8.42
C ILE A 261 -3.18 2.57 -8.75
N ALA A 262 -2.37 1.61 -9.18
CA ALA A 262 -0.94 1.79 -9.43
C ALA A 262 -0.61 2.51 -10.75
N GLU A 263 -1.60 2.92 -11.53
CA GLU A 263 -1.40 3.73 -12.71
C GLU A 263 -0.97 5.14 -12.33
N ARG A 264 0.03 5.67 -13.01
CA ARG A 264 0.38 7.10 -12.91
C ARG A 264 -0.79 7.93 -13.45
N ILE A 265 -1.55 8.48 -12.54
CA ILE A 265 -2.50 9.53 -12.87
C ILE A 265 -1.76 10.86 -12.60
N GLY A 266 -1.11 11.37 -13.62
CA GLY A 266 -0.29 12.58 -13.51
C GLY A 266 1.14 12.34 -13.00
N THR A 267 2.01 13.27 -13.28
CA THR A 267 3.44 13.24 -12.90
C THR A 267 3.68 13.50 -11.41
N ASP A 268 2.63 13.81 -10.64
CA ASP A 268 2.72 14.18 -9.23
C ASP A 268 1.93 13.20 -8.36
N ILE A 269 2.63 12.23 -7.77
CA ILE A 269 2.05 11.14 -6.94
C ILE A 269 1.31 11.68 -5.71
N ASN A 270 1.63 12.91 -5.29
CA ASN A 270 1.12 13.52 -4.06
C ASN A 270 -0.02 14.52 -4.27
N ARG A 271 -0.42 14.78 -5.50
CA ARG A 271 -1.38 15.82 -5.82
C ARG A 271 -2.70 15.24 -6.31
N ASP A 272 -3.79 15.75 -5.78
CA ASP A 272 -5.12 15.46 -6.32
C ASP A 272 -5.36 16.29 -7.58
N PHE A 273 -6.13 15.79 -8.54
CA PHE A 273 -6.40 16.49 -9.79
C PHE A 273 -7.90 16.60 -10.07
N LEU A 274 -8.33 17.80 -10.42
CA LEU A 274 -9.66 18.09 -10.96
C LEU A 274 -9.56 18.26 -12.48
N PHE A 275 -10.16 17.34 -13.22
CA PHE A 275 -10.23 17.38 -14.68
C PHE A 275 -11.48 18.15 -15.10
N LEU A 276 -11.27 19.19 -15.85
CA LEU A 276 -12.28 20.15 -16.25
C LEU A 276 -12.40 20.22 -17.77
N ASP A 277 -13.60 20.48 -18.26
CA ASP A 277 -13.80 20.79 -19.65
C ASP A 277 -13.24 22.19 -19.95
N GLY A 278 -12.20 22.25 -20.80
CA GLY A 278 -11.54 23.49 -21.16
C GLY A 278 -12.42 24.47 -21.92
N ASP A 279 -13.46 23.97 -22.57
CA ASP A 279 -14.41 24.76 -23.38
C ASP A 279 -15.68 25.19 -22.59
N CYS A 280 -15.74 24.84 -21.30
CA CYS A 280 -16.91 25.07 -20.46
C CYS A 280 -16.73 26.27 -19.53
N GLY A 281 -17.53 27.33 -19.74
CA GLY A 281 -17.53 28.53 -18.88
C GLY A 281 -17.88 28.24 -17.40
N LEU A 282 -18.69 27.23 -17.13
CA LEU A 282 -19.00 26.80 -15.76
C LEU A 282 -17.77 26.17 -15.07
N CYS A 283 -17.05 25.31 -15.80
CA CYS A 283 -15.81 24.67 -15.29
C CYS A 283 -14.75 25.72 -14.94
N HIS A 284 -14.62 26.73 -15.80
CA HIS A 284 -13.73 27.86 -15.58
C HIS A 284 -14.12 28.66 -14.31
N ARG A 285 -15.41 28.98 -14.15
CA ARG A 285 -15.92 29.65 -12.94
C ARG A 285 -15.72 28.79 -11.69
N LEU A 286 -15.87 27.48 -11.78
CA LEU A 286 -15.64 26.56 -10.67
C LEU A 286 -14.18 26.61 -10.24
N ALA A 287 -13.22 26.50 -11.17
CA ALA A 287 -11.80 26.58 -10.86
C ALA A 287 -11.44 27.91 -10.22
N THR A 288 -11.84 29.02 -10.82
CA THR A 288 -11.59 30.38 -10.30
C THR A 288 -12.25 30.61 -8.91
N PHE A 289 -13.46 30.06 -8.71
CA PHE A 289 -14.15 30.14 -7.43
C PHE A 289 -13.39 29.36 -6.34
N MET A 290 -12.89 28.18 -6.68
CA MET A 290 -12.12 27.34 -5.77
C MET A 290 -10.80 28.00 -5.42
N ASP A 291 -10.02 28.50 -6.40
CA ASP A 291 -8.69 29.11 -6.18
C ASP A 291 -8.73 30.22 -5.14
N LYS A 292 -9.72 31.11 -5.23
CA LYS A 292 -9.89 32.22 -4.28
C LYS A 292 -10.27 31.77 -2.86
N ARG A 293 -10.76 30.54 -2.71
CA ARG A 293 -11.37 30.01 -1.48
C ARG A 293 -10.72 28.74 -0.95
N MET A 294 -9.65 28.29 -1.58
CA MET A 294 -8.90 27.15 -1.11
C MET A 294 -8.27 27.40 0.27
N LYS A 295 -8.13 26.34 1.04
CA LYS A 295 -7.30 26.33 2.24
C LYS A 295 -5.81 26.42 1.84
N LYS A 296 -4.98 26.96 2.71
CA LYS A 296 -3.54 27.22 2.42
C LYS A 296 -2.75 25.96 2.05
N ASP A 297 -3.13 24.81 2.62
CA ASP A 297 -2.52 23.51 2.44
C ASP A 297 -3.28 22.62 1.43
N ALA A 298 -4.10 23.20 0.56
CA ALA A 298 -4.82 22.45 -0.46
C ALA A 298 -3.86 21.95 -1.54
N ASN A 299 -3.72 20.65 -1.65
CA ASN A 299 -2.89 20.01 -2.66
C ASN A 299 -3.77 19.45 -3.79
N ILE A 300 -4.26 20.35 -4.65
CA ILE A 300 -5.09 20.03 -5.81
C ILE A 300 -4.64 20.83 -7.02
N GLY A 301 -4.53 20.16 -8.17
CA GLY A 301 -4.26 20.75 -9.48
C GLY A 301 -5.46 20.68 -10.40
N TYR A 302 -5.42 21.46 -11.48
CA TYR A 302 -6.42 21.46 -12.53
C TYR A 302 -5.82 21.00 -13.85
N ARG A 303 -6.54 20.15 -14.58
CA ARG A 303 -6.14 19.70 -15.91
C ARG A 303 -7.33 19.64 -16.87
N PRO A 304 -7.10 19.84 -18.18
CA PRO A 304 -8.16 19.63 -19.16
C PRO A 304 -8.58 18.16 -19.23
N ASN A 305 -9.86 17.88 -19.48
CA ASN A 305 -10.38 16.53 -19.74
C ASN A 305 -9.70 15.85 -20.94
N THR A 306 -9.15 16.64 -21.85
CA THR A 306 -8.43 16.18 -23.05
C THR A 306 -7.00 15.77 -22.77
N SER A 307 -6.47 16.00 -21.56
CA SER A 307 -5.11 15.58 -21.19
C SER A 307 -4.97 14.06 -21.17
N ASP A 308 -3.76 13.55 -21.38
CA ASP A 308 -3.49 12.11 -21.38
C ASP A 308 -3.81 11.48 -20.02
N ASP A 309 -3.57 12.22 -18.94
CA ASP A 309 -3.93 11.79 -17.59
C ASP A 309 -5.45 11.65 -17.42
N ALA A 310 -6.22 12.62 -17.91
CA ALA A 310 -7.69 12.55 -17.89
C ALA A 310 -8.20 11.34 -18.67
N ARG A 311 -7.65 11.09 -19.87
CA ARG A 311 -8.02 9.93 -20.70
C ARG A 311 -7.77 8.61 -19.97
N ARG A 312 -6.63 8.47 -19.28
CA ARG A 312 -6.32 7.27 -18.46
C ARG A 312 -7.30 7.09 -17.31
N VAL A 313 -7.61 8.17 -16.58
CA VAL A 313 -8.60 8.14 -15.48
C VAL A 313 -9.96 7.70 -16.01
N ILE A 314 -10.43 8.32 -17.09
CA ILE A 314 -11.72 8.03 -17.69
C ILE A 314 -11.77 6.58 -18.18
N ALA A 315 -10.71 6.09 -18.85
CA ALA A 315 -10.60 4.70 -19.32
C ALA A 315 -10.61 3.67 -18.18
N SER A 316 -10.19 4.06 -16.96
CA SER A 316 -10.24 3.19 -15.78
C SER A 316 -11.63 3.02 -15.17
N MET A 317 -12.63 3.82 -15.61
CA MET A 317 -14.00 3.78 -15.10
C MET A 317 -14.86 2.74 -15.84
N PRO A 318 -15.95 2.26 -15.24
CA PRO A 318 -16.91 1.41 -15.94
C PRO A 318 -17.41 2.07 -17.23
N SER A 319 -17.56 1.28 -18.33
CA SER A 319 -17.91 1.75 -19.67
C SER A 319 -19.09 2.71 -19.73
N LYS A 320 -20.11 2.49 -18.93
CA LYS A 320 -21.30 3.37 -18.82
C LYS A 320 -21.00 4.82 -18.40
N TYR A 321 -19.77 5.10 -17.97
CA TYR A 321 -19.35 6.43 -17.51
C TYR A 321 -18.33 7.09 -18.44
N ILE A 322 -17.74 6.34 -19.38
CA ILE A 322 -16.67 6.81 -20.28
C ILE A 322 -17.17 7.91 -21.20
N GLU A 323 -18.41 7.82 -21.70
CA GLU A 323 -19.02 8.79 -22.61
C GLU A 323 -19.68 9.98 -21.89
N SER A 324 -19.50 10.12 -20.59
CA SER A 324 -20.15 11.18 -19.83
C SER A 324 -19.37 12.49 -19.95
N ASP A 325 -20.02 13.51 -20.50
CA ASP A 325 -19.54 14.90 -20.45
C ASP A 325 -19.68 15.48 -19.03
N THR A 326 -18.63 15.31 -18.22
CA THR A 326 -18.65 15.62 -16.78
C THR A 326 -17.29 16.03 -16.26
N VAL A 327 -17.25 16.57 -15.05
CA VAL A 327 -16.02 16.79 -14.30
C VAL A 327 -15.58 15.50 -13.59
N TYR A 328 -14.29 15.28 -13.54
CA TYR A 328 -13.68 14.17 -12.81
C TYR A 328 -12.72 14.71 -11.75
N LEU A 329 -12.75 14.12 -10.57
CA LEU A 329 -11.79 14.41 -9.49
C LEU A 329 -11.04 13.14 -9.15
N VAL A 330 -9.73 13.15 -9.27
CA VAL A 330 -8.87 12.13 -8.68
C VAL A 330 -8.43 12.62 -7.31
N ARG A 331 -8.84 11.91 -6.29
CA ARG A 331 -8.51 12.22 -4.90
C ARG A 331 -7.93 11.01 -4.20
N ASN A 332 -6.73 11.15 -3.66
CA ASN A 332 -5.99 10.02 -3.05
C ASN A 332 -5.94 8.80 -3.99
N GLY A 333 -5.64 9.00 -5.28
CA GLY A 333 -5.58 7.96 -6.28
C GLY A 333 -6.94 7.34 -6.67
N LYS A 334 -8.08 7.85 -6.16
CA LYS A 334 -9.42 7.35 -6.50
C LYS A 334 -10.16 8.32 -7.40
N PRO A 335 -10.69 7.88 -8.54
CA PRO A 335 -11.48 8.71 -9.42
C PRO A 335 -12.91 8.86 -8.90
N TYR A 336 -13.44 10.07 -9.00
CA TYR A 336 -14.82 10.43 -8.73
C TYR A 336 -15.36 11.24 -9.91
N MET A 337 -16.68 11.18 -10.14
CA MET A 337 -17.34 11.88 -11.23
C MET A 337 -18.67 12.52 -10.81
N LYS A 338 -19.22 13.39 -11.66
CA LYS A 338 -20.51 14.04 -11.48
C LYS A 338 -20.64 14.72 -10.11
N SER A 339 -21.79 14.57 -9.45
CA SER A 339 -22.03 15.13 -8.12
C SER A 339 -21.00 14.70 -7.08
N SER A 340 -20.46 13.47 -7.19
CA SER A 340 -19.46 12.97 -6.26
C SER A 340 -18.11 13.68 -6.39
N ALA A 341 -17.73 14.11 -7.59
CA ALA A 341 -16.55 14.95 -7.83
C ALA A 341 -16.81 16.39 -7.33
N ALA A 342 -17.92 17.00 -7.79
CA ALA A 342 -18.26 18.38 -7.45
C ALA A 342 -18.38 18.64 -5.93
N ILE A 343 -19.08 17.77 -5.21
CA ILE A 343 -19.24 17.91 -3.75
C ILE A 343 -17.90 17.73 -3.01
N ARG A 344 -17.03 16.84 -3.48
CA ARG A 344 -15.70 16.66 -2.87
C ARG A 344 -14.76 17.85 -3.06
N CYS A 345 -15.00 18.73 -4.02
CA CYS A 345 -14.28 19.98 -4.16
C CYS A 345 -14.39 20.86 -2.90
N LEU A 346 -15.49 20.78 -2.16
CA LEU A 346 -15.66 21.47 -0.88
C LEU A 346 -14.58 21.10 0.16
N LEU A 347 -14.02 19.89 0.08
CA LEU A 347 -13.02 19.42 1.03
C LEU A 347 -11.65 20.10 0.89
N TYR A 348 -11.40 20.79 -0.23
CA TYR A 348 -10.18 21.57 -0.49
C TYR A 348 -10.35 23.05 -0.12
N MET A 349 -11.53 23.47 0.21
CA MET A 349 -11.86 24.86 0.47
C MET A 349 -11.72 25.21 1.96
N LYS A 350 -11.79 26.51 2.30
CA LYS A 350 -11.77 27.02 3.68
C LYS A 350 -12.86 26.36 4.53
N TRP A 351 -12.69 26.35 5.86
CA TRP A 351 -13.50 25.58 6.80
C TRP A 351 -15.01 25.78 6.66
N HIS A 352 -15.47 27.00 6.43
CA HIS A 352 -16.90 27.31 6.28
C HIS A 352 -17.56 26.70 5.02
N TYR A 353 -16.78 26.42 3.96
CA TYR A 353 -17.25 25.65 2.81
C TYR A 353 -17.23 24.15 3.10
N ARG A 354 -16.25 23.69 3.87
CA ARG A 354 -16.14 22.26 4.22
C ARG A 354 -17.28 21.76 5.08
N ILE A 355 -17.88 22.63 5.92
CA ILE A 355 -19.08 22.31 6.70
C ILE A 355 -20.26 21.91 5.80
N LEU A 356 -20.35 22.41 4.58
CA LEU A 356 -21.41 22.06 3.65
C LEU A 356 -21.30 20.62 3.11
N PHE A 357 -20.11 20.03 3.18
CA PHE A 357 -19.87 18.68 2.65
C PHE A 357 -20.81 17.61 3.22
N PRO A 358 -20.95 17.42 4.55
CA PRO A 358 -21.85 16.40 5.09
C PRO A 358 -23.32 16.62 4.70
N PHE A 359 -23.77 17.86 4.65
CA PHE A 359 -25.16 18.17 4.24
C PHE A 359 -25.40 17.80 2.77
N CYS A 360 -24.49 18.16 1.88
CA CYS A 360 -24.57 17.75 0.48
C CYS A 360 -24.42 16.24 0.31
N TRP A 361 -23.65 15.57 1.21
CA TRP A 361 -23.36 14.16 1.12
C TRP A 361 -24.51 13.27 1.60
N ILE A 362 -25.34 13.73 2.53
CA ILE A 362 -26.54 13.03 3.02
C ILE A 362 -27.56 12.80 1.90
N VAL A 363 -27.63 13.70 0.91
CA VAL A 363 -28.53 13.53 -0.23
C VAL A 363 -28.18 12.25 -1.00
N PRO A 364 -29.13 11.33 -1.23
CA PRO A 364 -28.88 10.08 -1.95
C PRO A 364 -28.26 10.31 -3.33
N LEU A 365 -27.32 9.44 -3.72
CA LEU A 365 -26.55 9.56 -4.96
C LEU A 365 -27.42 9.76 -6.22
N PRO A 366 -28.54 9.04 -6.42
CA PRO A 366 -29.40 9.25 -7.59
C PRO A 366 -29.94 10.69 -7.66
N LEU A 367 -30.44 11.22 -6.55
CA LEU A 367 -31.04 12.56 -6.51
C LEU A 367 -30.02 13.66 -6.80
N ARG A 368 -28.82 13.59 -6.17
CA ARG A 368 -27.78 14.58 -6.43
C ARG A 368 -27.17 14.47 -7.84
N ASN A 369 -27.20 13.28 -8.46
CA ASN A 369 -26.79 13.11 -9.85
C ASN A 369 -27.84 13.67 -10.82
N ILE A 370 -29.13 13.57 -10.50
CA ILE A 370 -30.18 14.24 -11.27
C ILE A 370 -29.97 15.76 -11.26
N ALA A 371 -29.78 16.35 -10.08
CA ALA A 371 -29.50 17.78 -9.95
C ALA A 371 -28.23 18.18 -10.73
N TYR A 372 -27.16 17.38 -10.62
CA TYR A 372 -25.94 17.60 -11.39
C TYR A 372 -26.20 17.56 -12.90
N ASN A 373 -26.90 16.55 -13.41
CA ASN A 373 -27.18 16.37 -14.83
C ASN A 373 -28.03 17.54 -15.39
N ILE A 374 -28.98 18.09 -14.60
CA ILE A 374 -29.73 19.29 -14.99
C ILE A 374 -28.78 20.46 -15.19
N VAL A 375 -27.90 20.74 -14.24
CA VAL A 375 -26.90 21.82 -14.34
C VAL A 375 -25.97 21.58 -15.53
N ALA A 376 -25.49 20.35 -15.70
CA ALA A 376 -24.61 19.98 -16.81
C ALA A 376 -25.28 20.19 -18.17
N ARG A 377 -26.55 19.87 -18.32
CA ARG A 377 -27.32 20.06 -19.57
C ARG A 377 -27.46 21.55 -19.98
N PHE A 378 -27.62 22.43 -19.00
CA PHE A 378 -27.83 23.85 -19.26
C PHE A 378 -26.53 24.67 -19.20
N ARG A 379 -25.40 24.10 -18.80
CA ARG A 379 -24.14 24.81 -18.55
C ARG A 379 -23.66 25.64 -19.75
N HIS A 380 -23.74 25.11 -20.98
CA HIS A 380 -23.31 25.81 -22.19
C HIS A 380 -24.26 26.93 -22.62
N LYS A 381 -25.56 26.83 -22.24
CA LYS A 381 -26.55 27.88 -22.51
C LYS A 381 -26.44 29.05 -21.53
N ILE A 382 -26.17 28.76 -20.26
CA ILE A 382 -26.11 29.75 -19.17
C ILE A 382 -24.73 30.39 -19.05
N PHE A 383 -23.67 29.61 -19.27
CA PHE A 383 -22.32 30.06 -19.06
C PHE A 383 -21.56 30.09 -20.42
N LYS A 384 -21.41 31.31 -20.97
CA LYS A 384 -20.69 31.52 -22.23
C LYS A 384 -19.26 30.99 -22.13
N ARG A 385 -18.75 30.47 -23.26
CA ARG A 385 -17.35 30.03 -23.39
C ARG A 385 -16.43 31.23 -23.14
N PRO A 386 -15.37 31.09 -22.29
CA PRO A 386 -14.39 32.15 -22.11
C PRO A 386 -13.55 32.28 -23.38
N GLU A 387 -13.20 33.50 -23.77
CA GLU A 387 -12.33 33.77 -24.92
C GLU A 387 -10.92 33.22 -24.73
N VAL A 388 -10.46 33.16 -23.47
CA VAL A 388 -9.15 32.60 -23.08
C VAL A 388 -9.38 31.66 -21.88
N CYS A 389 -8.80 30.47 -21.93
CA CYS A 389 -8.77 29.56 -20.80
C CYS A 389 -7.86 30.13 -19.72
N SER A 390 -8.44 30.76 -18.68
CA SER A 390 -7.72 31.50 -17.63
C SER A 390 -7.66 30.79 -16.29
N PHE A 391 -8.04 29.50 -16.20
CA PHE A 391 -7.75 28.75 -14.99
C PHE A 391 -6.33 28.17 -15.04
N ARG A 392 -5.69 28.12 -13.89
CA ARG A 392 -4.35 27.56 -13.74
C ARG A 392 -4.35 26.11 -14.21
N ILE A 393 -3.49 25.77 -15.17
CA ILE A 393 -3.18 24.40 -15.58
C ILE A 393 -1.92 23.98 -14.85
N ASP A 394 -1.96 22.89 -14.10
CA ASP A 394 -0.85 22.38 -13.29
C ASP A 394 -0.23 21.12 -13.89
#